data_8e7fbeb899c45ec0cd3fad176d56229e
#
_entry.id   8e7fbeb899c45ec0cd3fad176d56229e
#
_cell.length_a   1.000
_cell.length_b   1.000
_cell.length_c   1.000
_cell.angle_alpha   90.00
_cell.angle_beta   90.00
_cell.angle_gamma   90.00
#
_symmetry.space_group_name_H-M   'P 1'
#
loop_
_entity.id
_entity.type
_entity.pdbx_description
1 polymer ?
#
loop_
_entity_poly.entity_id
_entity_poly.type
_entity_poly.pdbx_seq_one_letter_code
_entity_poly.pdbx_strand_id
1 'polypeptide(L)'
;MNTLILRLSAAVVVMVCLIAPAGATEVQRVISPGGIEAWLVEEHNIPILSLRASWRGGAAFDKAGREGTANMVSALIDEGAGDYDSQAFQTLLEDLSVRLSFGAGMDTFRGTLKTLTENTDEAFELLRLAITVPRFDDEPVERIRGQLMVNLSRQAEDPDYLVGRAWYEAAFPGHPYSRPLDGTPETLAAITTDDLRDFVAAQLARDQLYIGVVGDITPERLSALLDSTFGGLPARGAPIET
;
A
#
# COMPACT_ATOMS: atom_id res chain seq x y z
N MET A 1 -53.85 16.78 34.85
CA MET A 1 -52.49 17.26 35.17
C MET A 1 -51.50 16.11 35.32
N ASN A 2 -51.83 15.03 36.04
CA ASN A 2 -50.91 13.88 36.27
C ASN A 2 -50.57 13.06 35.03
N THR A 3 -51.47 12.88 34.08
CA THR A 3 -51.22 12.12 32.84
C THR A 3 -50.31 12.83 31.86
N LEU A 4 -50.30 14.16 31.86
CA LEU A 4 -49.40 14.95 31.02
C LEU A 4 -47.93 14.89 31.55
N ILE A 5 -47.78 14.96 32.85
CA ILE A 5 -46.47 14.87 33.54
C ILE A 5 -45.89 13.46 33.34
N LEU A 6 -46.70 12.41 33.44
CA LEU A 6 -46.28 11.02 33.22
C LEU A 6 -45.81 10.77 31.78
N ARG A 7 -46.48 11.36 30.79
CA ARG A 7 -46.09 11.28 29.36
C ARG A 7 -44.83 12.06 29.08
N LEU A 8 -44.66 13.23 29.70
CA LEU A 8 -43.44 14.02 29.58
C LEU A 8 -42.22 13.31 30.20
N SER A 9 -42.40 12.71 31.38
CA SER A 9 -41.36 11.93 32.04
C SER A 9 -40.94 10.69 31.24
N ALA A 10 -41.94 9.98 30.65
CA ALA A 10 -41.63 8.83 29.79
C ALA A 10 -40.90 9.22 28.52
N ALA A 11 -41.23 10.38 27.89
CA ALA A 11 -40.53 10.88 26.72
C ALA A 11 -39.08 11.29 27.03
N VAL A 12 -38.83 11.90 28.20
CA VAL A 12 -37.48 12.27 28.65
C VAL A 12 -36.65 11.03 28.93
N VAL A 13 -37.20 9.99 29.56
CA VAL A 13 -36.47 8.72 29.82
C VAL A 13 -36.14 8.02 28.50
N VAL A 14 -37.05 7.97 27.54
CA VAL A 14 -36.78 7.40 26.20
C VAL A 14 -35.68 8.21 25.47
N MET A 15 -35.72 9.52 25.57
CA MET A 15 -34.75 10.41 24.94
C MET A 15 -33.34 10.23 25.57
N VAL A 16 -33.26 10.03 26.88
CA VAL A 16 -31.99 9.76 27.59
C VAL A 16 -31.44 8.37 27.26
N CYS A 17 -32.29 7.37 27.08
CA CYS A 17 -31.89 6.02 26.68
C CYS A 17 -31.38 5.93 25.22
N LEU A 18 -31.71 6.91 24.37
CA LEU A 18 -31.23 6.98 22.98
C LEU A 18 -29.84 7.64 22.83
N ILE A 19 -29.30 8.22 23.91
CA ILE A 19 -27.92 8.73 23.97
C ILE A 19 -27.02 7.58 24.44
N ALA A 20 -27.01 6.47 23.70
CA ALA A 20 -25.92 5.51 23.83
C ALA A 20 -24.62 6.21 23.37
N PRO A 21 -23.55 6.22 24.18
CA PRO A 21 -22.28 6.73 23.69
C PRO A 21 -21.90 5.91 22.46
N ALA A 22 -21.85 6.55 21.31
CA ALA A 22 -21.19 5.97 20.15
C ALA A 22 -19.74 5.76 20.58
N GLY A 23 -19.32 4.53 20.85
CA GLY A 23 -17.93 4.22 21.13
C GLY A 23 -17.10 4.68 19.94
N ALA A 24 -16.37 5.78 20.11
CA ALA A 24 -15.42 6.20 19.10
C ALA A 24 -14.35 5.12 18.99
N THR A 25 -14.05 4.68 17.79
CA THR A 25 -12.94 3.75 17.55
C THR A 25 -11.66 4.38 18.08
N GLU A 26 -10.99 3.71 19.02
CA GLU A 26 -9.74 4.18 19.59
C GLU A 26 -8.61 3.88 18.62
N VAL A 27 -7.92 4.94 18.18
CA VAL A 27 -6.74 4.84 17.34
C VAL A 27 -5.52 5.03 18.21
N GLN A 28 -4.69 4.00 18.31
CA GLN A 28 -3.48 3.98 19.11
C GLN A 28 -2.25 4.24 18.26
N ARG A 29 -1.32 5.02 18.78
CA ARG A 29 -0.02 5.24 18.17
C ARG A 29 0.98 4.24 18.75
N VAL A 30 1.48 3.33 17.92
CA VAL A 30 2.49 2.33 18.27
C VAL A 30 3.82 2.76 17.68
N ILE A 31 4.86 2.82 18.51
CA ILE A 31 6.24 3.10 18.09
C ILE A 31 7.11 1.93 18.51
N SER A 32 7.76 1.29 17.53
CA SER A 32 8.68 0.19 17.81
C SER A 32 10.00 0.67 18.43
N PRO A 33 10.79 -0.20 19.07
CA PRO A 33 12.14 0.12 19.54
C PRO A 33 13.06 0.66 18.43
N GLY A 34 12.89 0.20 17.18
CA GLY A 34 13.59 0.69 15.99
C GLY A 34 13.11 2.05 15.47
N GLY A 35 12.09 2.65 16.13
CA GLY A 35 11.55 3.97 15.79
C GLY A 35 10.55 3.95 14.63
N ILE A 36 10.00 2.80 14.26
CA ILE A 36 8.97 2.68 13.22
C ILE A 36 7.60 2.94 13.86
N GLU A 37 6.85 3.88 13.26
CA GLU A 37 5.55 4.32 13.77
C GLU A 37 4.41 3.70 12.98
N ALA A 38 3.37 3.24 13.68
CA ALA A 38 2.11 2.78 13.11
C ALA A 38 0.91 3.31 13.89
N TRP A 39 -0.21 3.46 13.21
CA TRP A 39 -1.53 3.74 13.80
C TRP A 39 -2.32 2.45 13.84
N LEU A 40 -2.71 2.01 15.04
CA LEU A 40 -3.41 0.76 15.31
C LEU A 40 -4.85 1.01 15.75
N VAL A 41 -5.76 0.23 15.17
CA VAL A 41 -7.10 0.00 15.69
C VAL A 41 -7.22 -1.48 16.04
N GLU A 42 -7.32 -1.78 17.34
CA GLU A 42 -7.53 -3.15 17.80
C GLU A 42 -8.98 -3.58 17.54
N GLU A 43 -9.17 -4.75 16.93
CA GLU A 43 -10.46 -5.36 16.68
C GLU A 43 -10.35 -6.88 16.82
N HIS A 44 -10.83 -7.42 17.94
CA HIS A 44 -10.65 -8.84 18.31
C HIS A 44 -11.87 -9.73 18.01
N ASN A 45 -12.96 -9.16 17.45
CA ASN A 45 -14.16 -9.94 17.16
C ASN A 45 -13.99 -10.85 15.93
N ILE A 46 -13.08 -10.49 15.02
CA ILE A 46 -12.80 -11.24 13.79
C ILE A 46 -11.30 -11.52 13.73
N PRO A 47 -10.87 -12.79 13.56
CA PRO A 47 -9.47 -13.16 13.56
C PRO A 47 -8.78 -12.78 12.24
N ILE A 48 -8.79 -11.50 11.91
CA ILE A 48 -8.21 -10.93 10.70
C ILE A 48 -7.35 -9.72 11.07
N LEU A 49 -6.22 -9.60 10.39
CA LEU A 49 -5.35 -8.44 10.42
C LEU A 49 -5.25 -7.81 9.04
N SER A 50 -5.35 -6.48 8.99
CA SER A 50 -5.13 -5.69 7.79
C SER A 50 -4.11 -4.60 8.06
N LEU A 51 -3.05 -4.55 7.26
CA LEU A 51 -2.01 -3.53 7.30
C LEU A 51 -1.99 -2.79 5.97
N ARG A 52 -1.85 -1.48 6.03
CA ARG A 52 -1.52 -0.63 4.90
C ARG A 52 -0.24 0.14 5.18
N ALA A 53 0.77 -0.09 4.37
CA ALA A 53 1.99 0.71 4.31
C ALA A 53 1.89 1.68 3.14
N SER A 54 2.29 2.93 3.33
CA SER A 54 2.31 3.95 2.28
C SER A 54 3.61 4.72 2.37
N TRP A 55 4.38 4.73 1.29
CA TRP A 55 5.58 5.53 1.17
C TRP A 55 5.28 6.78 0.36
N ARG A 56 5.85 7.91 0.77
CA ARG A 56 5.90 9.10 -0.08
C ARG A 56 6.87 8.80 -1.23
N GLY A 57 6.46 9.13 -2.42
CA GLY A 57 7.18 8.75 -3.63
C GLY A 57 6.33 7.81 -4.49
N GLY A 58 6.32 8.04 -5.79
CA GLY A 58 5.49 7.30 -6.74
C GLY A 58 5.92 7.65 -8.15
N ALA A 59 4.99 7.56 -9.13
CA ALA A 59 5.30 7.78 -10.53
C ALA A 59 5.84 9.18 -10.87
N ALA A 60 5.54 10.20 -10.04
CA ALA A 60 6.12 11.52 -10.21
C ALA A 60 7.65 11.53 -10.07
N PHE A 61 8.21 10.53 -9.41
CA PHE A 61 9.66 10.37 -9.16
C PHE A 61 10.33 9.40 -10.13
N ASP A 62 9.60 8.86 -11.10
CA ASP A 62 10.20 8.04 -12.15
C ASP A 62 11.24 8.87 -12.93
N LYS A 63 12.38 8.26 -13.24
CA LYS A 63 13.41 8.89 -14.05
C LYS A 63 12.85 9.25 -15.44
N ALA A 64 13.27 10.38 -16.01
CA ALA A 64 12.89 10.78 -17.35
C ALA A 64 13.26 9.67 -18.36
N GLY A 65 12.30 9.28 -19.22
CA GLY A 65 12.43 8.17 -20.17
C GLY A 65 12.29 6.79 -19.53
N ARG A 66 11.86 6.73 -18.27
CA ARG A 66 11.53 5.52 -17.50
C ARG A 66 10.17 5.65 -16.82
N GLU A 67 9.30 6.49 -17.35
CA GLU A 67 7.93 6.64 -16.86
C GLU A 67 7.21 5.29 -16.88
N GLY A 68 6.50 4.98 -15.81
CA GLY A 68 5.88 3.67 -15.56
C GLY A 68 6.72 2.74 -14.67
N THR A 69 7.92 3.15 -14.22
CA THR A 69 8.74 2.33 -13.30
C THR A 69 8.00 2.04 -12.00
N ALA A 70 7.41 3.04 -11.35
CA ALA A 70 6.65 2.85 -10.11
C ALA A 70 5.49 1.87 -10.30
N ASN A 71 4.75 1.99 -11.41
CA ASN A 71 3.64 1.09 -11.76
C ASN A 71 4.15 -0.35 -12.00
N MET A 72 5.24 -0.50 -12.76
CA MET A 72 5.84 -1.80 -13.04
C MET A 72 6.39 -2.46 -11.77
N VAL A 73 7.04 -1.71 -10.86
CA VAL A 73 7.47 -2.22 -9.55
C VAL A 73 6.26 -2.69 -8.75
N SER A 74 5.16 -1.93 -8.73
CA SER A 74 3.96 -2.30 -7.98
C SER A 74 3.32 -3.61 -8.44
N ALA A 75 3.50 -3.97 -9.71
CA ALA A 75 3.00 -5.22 -10.29
C ALA A 75 3.99 -6.39 -10.21
N LEU A 76 5.24 -6.14 -9.80
CA LEU A 76 6.31 -7.12 -9.80
C LEU A 76 6.89 -7.45 -8.42
N ILE A 77 6.69 -6.58 -7.44
CA ILE A 77 7.39 -6.66 -6.15
C ILE A 77 7.00 -7.90 -5.33
N ASP A 78 5.84 -8.48 -5.60
CA ASP A 78 5.33 -9.73 -5.04
C ASP A 78 5.36 -10.91 -6.03
N GLU A 79 6.05 -10.74 -7.16
CA GLU A 79 6.30 -11.79 -8.16
C GLU A 79 7.64 -12.53 -7.90
N GLY A 80 7.85 -12.93 -6.64
CA GLY A 80 9.04 -13.60 -6.15
C GLY A 80 9.94 -12.71 -5.30
N ALA A 81 10.37 -13.24 -4.16
CA ALA A 81 11.21 -12.53 -3.19
C ALA A 81 12.07 -13.49 -2.37
N GLY A 82 13.26 -13.06 -1.98
CA GLY A 82 14.23 -13.88 -1.27
C GLY A 82 14.57 -15.15 -2.05
N ASP A 83 14.38 -16.31 -1.42
CA ASP A 83 14.65 -17.62 -2.02
C ASP A 83 13.46 -18.16 -2.85
N TYR A 84 12.31 -17.51 -2.81
CA TYR A 84 11.09 -17.94 -3.49
C TYR A 84 10.99 -17.28 -4.87
N ASP A 85 10.88 -18.10 -5.93
CA ASP A 85 10.50 -17.62 -7.25
C ASP A 85 9.02 -17.21 -7.29
N SER A 86 8.55 -16.68 -8.42
CA SER A 86 7.17 -16.20 -8.57
C SER A 86 6.14 -17.26 -8.21
N GLN A 87 6.30 -18.49 -8.69
CA GLN A 87 5.34 -19.56 -8.43
C GLN A 87 5.33 -19.97 -6.95
N ALA A 88 6.50 -20.15 -6.35
CA ALA A 88 6.61 -20.52 -4.93
C ALA A 88 6.07 -19.43 -4.01
N PHE A 89 6.34 -18.14 -4.33
CA PHE A 89 5.86 -17.00 -3.55
C PHE A 89 4.33 -16.90 -3.59
N GLN A 90 3.72 -17.01 -4.79
CA GLN A 90 2.28 -16.99 -4.95
C GLN A 90 1.60 -18.20 -4.27
N THR A 91 2.19 -19.39 -4.38
CA THR A 91 1.70 -20.59 -3.69
C THR A 91 1.68 -20.40 -2.17
N LEU A 92 2.73 -19.81 -1.59
CA LEU A 92 2.76 -19.50 -0.15
C LEU A 92 1.67 -18.50 0.26
N LEU A 93 1.43 -17.45 -0.54
CA LEU A 93 0.34 -16.50 -0.28
C LEU A 93 -1.02 -17.19 -0.29
N GLU A 94 -1.26 -18.11 -1.25
CA GLU A 94 -2.51 -18.87 -1.35
C GLU A 94 -2.68 -19.84 -0.18
N ASP A 95 -1.69 -20.66 0.13
CA ASP A 95 -1.72 -21.66 1.19
C ASP A 95 -1.96 -21.04 2.57
N LEU A 96 -1.39 -19.86 2.82
CA LEU A 96 -1.56 -19.11 4.07
C LEU A 96 -2.79 -18.18 4.04
N SER A 97 -3.56 -18.16 2.95
CA SER A 97 -4.68 -17.23 2.77
C SER A 97 -4.27 -15.76 3.00
N VAL A 98 -3.05 -15.40 2.63
CA VAL A 98 -2.51 -14.05 2.70
C VAL A 98 -2.85 -13.31 1.42
N ARG A 99 -3.35 -12.08 1.56
CA ARG A 99 -3.50 -11.15 0.43
C ARG A 99 -2.46 -10.06 0.57
N LEU A 100 -1.49 -10.06 -0.31
CA LEU A 100 -0.48 -9.04 -0.46
C LEU A 100 -0.69 -8.36 -1.80
N SER A 101 -0.66 -7.03 -1.83
CA SER A 101 -0.81 -6.27 -3.08
C SER A 101 -0.13 -4.92 -2.96
N PHE A 102 0.38 -4.43 -4.08
CA PHE A 102 1.01 -3.13 -4.16
C PHE A 102 0.36 -2.26 -5.24
N GLY A 103 0.60 -0.95 -5.16
CA GLY A 103 0.07 -0.01 -6.13
C GLY A 103 0.85 1.30 -6.10
N ALA A 104 1.01 1.89 -7.27
CA ALA A 104 1.65 3.19 -7.45
C ALA A 104 0.60 4.27 -7.75
N GLY A 105 0.73 5.43 -7.12
CA GLY A 105 0.09 6.68 -7.50
C GLY A 105 1.15 7.69 -7.93
N MET A 106 0.76 8.93 -8.21
CA MET A 106 1.73 9.98 -8.54
C MET A 106 2.69 10.25 -7.38
N ASP A 107 2.17 10.41 -6.14
CA ASP A 107 2.95 10.83 -4.98
C ASP A 107 3.18 9.73 -3.96
N THR A 108 2.59 8.56 -4.15
CA THR A 108 2.64 7.49 -3.15
C THR A 108 2.81 6.13 -3.79
N PHE A 109 3.65 5.32 -3.17
CA PHE A 109 3.69 3.86 -3.37
C PHE A 109 3.02 3.19 -2.17
N ARG A 110 2.20 2.17 -2.38
CA ARG A 110 1.39 1.54 -1.31
C ARG A 110 1.55 0.04 -1.34
N GLY A 111 1.61 -0.55 -0.13
CA GLY A 111 1.48 -1.97 0.09
C GLY A 111 0.27 -2.23 1.00
N THR A 112 -0.49 -3.28 0.71
CA THR A 112 -1.60 -3.74 1.53
C THR A 112 -1.40 -5.21 1.84
N LEU A 113 -1.44 -5.55 3.13
CA LEU A 113 -1.40 -6.91 3.63
C LEU A 113 -2.70 -7.21 4.35
N LYS A 114 -3.32 -8.37 4.05
CA LYS A 114 -4.45 -8.90 4.81
C LYS A 114 -4.21 -10.38 5.06
N THR A 115 -4.37 -10.79 6.32
CA THR A 115 -4.11 -12.17 6.75
C THR A 115 -5.07 -12.59 7.86
N LEU A 116 -5.18 -13.90 8.10
CA LEU A 116 -5.74 -14.44 9.32
C LEU A 116 -4.76 -14.25 10.48
N THR A 117 -5.26 -14.07 11.71
CA THR A 117 -4.42 -13.86 12.90
C THR A 117 -3.43 -14.99 13.13
N GLU A 118 -3.80 -16.23 12.83
CA GLU A 118 -2.93 -17.41 12.96
C GLU A 118 -1.71 -17.40 12.03
N ASN A 119 -1.79 -16.71 10.89
CA ASN A 119 -0.72 -16.65 9.88
C ASN A 119 0.01 -15.30 9.87
N THR A 120 -0.10 -14.53 10.98
CA THR A 120 0.44 -13.17 11.05
C THR A 120 1.95 -13.13 10.84
N ASP A 121 2.71 -14.04 11.43
CA ASP A 121 4.17 -14.04 11.36
C ASP A 121 4.67 -14.32 9.95
N GLU A 122 4.13 -15.33 9.31
CA GLU A 122 4.45 -15.71 7.94
C GLU A 122 4.04 -14.61 6.95
N ALA A 123 2.88 -13.99 7.16
CA ALA A 123 2.40 -12.91 6.33
C ALA A 123 3.31 -11.67 6.38
N PHE A 124 3.77 -11.30 7.59
CA PHE A 124 4.71 -10.20 7.78
C PHE A 124 6.09 -10.52 7.21
N GLU A 125 6.52 -11.78 7.29
CA GLU A 125 7.76 -12.22 6.66
C GLU A 125 7.68 -12.15 5.13
N LEU A 126 6.56 -12.57 4.51
CA LEU A 126 6.35 -12.43 3.06
C LEU A 126 6.34 -10.95 2.64
N LEU A 127 5.68 -10.08 3.42
CA LEU A 127 5.74 -8.63 3.19
C LEU A 127 7.18 -8.11 3.28
N ARG A 128 7.94 -8.52 4.32
CA ARG A 128 9.34 -8.14 4.49
C ARG A 128 10.18 -8.54 3.29
N LEU A 129 10.05 -9.79 2.84
CA LEU A 129 10.79 -10.28 1.67
C LEU A 129 10.46 -9.47 0.41
N ALA A 130 9.17 -9.23 0.15
CA ALA A 130 8.73 -8.47 -1.02
C ALA A 130 9.34 -7.05 -1.04
N ILE A 131 9.36 -6.32 0.10
CA ILE A 131 9.83 -4.93 0.13
C ILE A 131 11.35 -4.77 0.31
N THR A 132 12.07 -5.83 0.75
CA THR A 132 13.52 -5.73 1.00
C THR A 132 14.38 -6.53 0.03
N VAL A 133 13.86 -7.63 -0.51
CA VAL A 133 14.62 -8.57 -1.38
C VAL A 133 13.76 -9.05 -2.56
N PRO A 134 13.08 -8.16 -3.30
CA PRO A 134 12.34 -8.58 -4.50
C PRO A 134 13.32 -9.10 -5.55
N ARG A 135 12.93 -10.16 -6.26
CA ARG A 135 13.84 -10.83 -7.22
C ARG A 135 13.91 -10.12 -8.56
N PHE A 136 12.77 -9.72 -9.10
CA PHE A 136 12.66 -9.19 -10.45
C PHE A 136 13.32 -10.12 -11.49
N ASP A 137 12.94 -11.39 -11.46
CA ASP A 137 13.42 -12.40 -12.42
C ASP A 137 12.93 -12.08 -13.84
N ASP A 138 13.68 -12.46 -14.87
CA ASP A 138 13.42 -12.08 -16.26
C ASP A 138 12.02 -12.51 -16.75
N GLU A 139 11.57 -13.74 -16.40
CA GLU A 139 10.27 -14.24 -16.85
C GLU A 139 9.10 -13.40 -16.31
N PRO A 140 8.95 -13.17 -14.98
CA PRO A 140 7.91 -12.28 -14.46
C PRO A 140 8.00 -10.85 -15.03
N VAL A 141 9.21 -10.31 -15.16
CA VAL A 141 9.43 -8.96 -15.71
C VAL A 141 8.88 -8.85 -17.12
N GLU A 142 9.21 -9.79 -18.01
CA GLU A 142 8.72 -9.75 -19.39
C GLU A 142 7.22 -10.04 -19.49
N ARG A 143 6.69 -10.93 -18.68
CA ARG A 143 5.26 -11.25 -18.62
C ARG A 143 4.45 -10.02 -18.18
N ILE A 144 4.84 -9.36 -17.10
CA ILE A 144 4.17 -8.16 -16.59
C ILE A 144 4.34 -6.98 -17.56
N ARG A 145 5.53 -6.79 -18.16
CA ARG A 145 5.74 -5.80 -19.22
C ARG A 145 4.74 -5.99 -20.36
N GLY A 146 4.58 -7.23 -20.83
CA GLY A 146 3.60 -7.56 -21.87
C GLY A 146 2.16 -7.21 -21.47
N GLN A 147 1.77 -7.48 -20.24
CA GLN A 147 0.44 -7.13 -19.71
C GLN A 147 0.24 -5.61 -19.67
N LEU A 148 1.23 -4.85 -19.18
CA LEU A 148 1.17 -3.39 -19.15
C LEU A 148 1.09 -2.79 -20.55
N MET A 149 1.82 -3.32 -21.54
CA MET A 149 1.71 -2.92 -22.95
C MET A 149 0.30 -3.11 -23.51
N VAL A 150 -0.34 -4.26 -23.20
CA VAL A 150 -1.73 -4.52 -23.60
C VAL A 150 -2.69 -3.53 -22.93
N ASN A 151 -2.47 -3.21 -21.64
CA ASN A 151 -3.29 -2.22 -20.95
C ASN A 151 -3.14 -0.83 -21.56
N LEU A 152 -1.92 -0.39 -21.88
CA LEU A 152 -1.69 0.89 -22.60
C LEU A 152 -2.41 0.94 -23.96
N SER A 153 -2.40 -0.18 -24.69
CA SER A 153 -3.12 -0.25 -25.98
C SER A 153 -4.63 -0.06 -25.83
N ARG A 154 -5.23 -0.62 -24.76
CA ARG A 154 -6.65 -0.42 -24.44
C ARG A 154 -6.93 1.02 -23.99
N GLN A 155 -6.08 1.59 -23.16
CA GLN A 155 -6.19 2.97 -22.67
C GLN A 155 -6.10 3.98 -23.83
N ALA A 156 -5.32 3.69 -24.88
CA ALA A 156 -5.21 4.54 -26.07
C ALA A 156 -6.51 4.66 -26.87
N GLU A 157 -7.47 3.75 -26.66
CA GLU A 157 -8.79 3.75 -27.28
C GLU A 157 -9.89 4.26 -26.32
N ASP A 158 -9.54 4.54 -25.06
CA ASP A 158 -10.47 4.99 -24.02
C ASP A 158 -10.57 6.53 -24.00
N PRO A 159 -11.73 7.12 -24.36
CA PRO A 159 -11.90 8.57 -24.37
C PRO A 159 -11.69 9.23 -23.00
N ASP A 160 -12.09 8.58 -21.89
CA ASP A 160 -11.95 9.13 -20.55
C ASP A 160 -10.48 9.19 -20.13
N TYR A 161 -9.70 8.16 -20.47
CA TYR A 161 -8.26 8.17 -20.27
C TYR A 161 -7.58 9.28 -21.09
N LEU A 162 -7.93 9.40 -22.36
CA LEU A 162 -7.35 10.42 -23.25
C LEU A 162 -7.66 11.85 -22.78
N VAL A 163 -8.90 12.10 -22.35
CA VAL A 163 -9.29 13.41 -21.77
C VAL A 163 -8.50 13.68 -20.50
N GLY A 164 -8.39 12.71 -19.59
CA GLY A 164 -7.61 12.84 -18.37
C GLY A 164 -6.15 13.17 -18.66
N ARG A 165 -5.52 12.48 -19.61
CA ARG A 165 -4.13 12.75 -20.05
C ARG A 165 -3.97 14.15 -20.59
N ALA A 166 -4.81 14.56 -21.51
CA ALA A 166 -4.77 15.88 -22.12
C ALA A 166 -4.95 17.00 -21.07
N TRP A 167 -5.83 16.75 -20.09
CA TRP A 167 -6.04 17.69 -18.98
C TRP A 167 -4.77 17.84 -18.12
N TYR A 168 -4.14 16.73 -17.72
CA TYR A 168 -2.92 16.77 -16.90
C TYR A 168 -1.75 17.46 -17.64
N GLU A 169 -1.60 17.20 -18.95
CA GLU A 169 -0.60 17.89 -19.77
C GLU A 169 -0.84 19.40 -19.84
N ALA A 170 -2.09 19.82 -20.01
CA ALA A 170 -2.44 21.24 -20.08
C ALA A 170 -2.36 21.94 -18.72
N ALA A 171 -2.74 21.26 -17.62
CA ALA A 171 -2.77 21.83 -16.28
C ALA A 171 -1.38 21.90 -15.62
N PHE A 172 -0.47 20.97 -15.96
CA PHE A 172 0.84 20.83 -15.34
C PHE A 172 2.00 20.80 -16.33
N PRO A 173 2.14 21.81 -17.23
CA PRO A 173 3.17 21.78 -18.27
C PRO A 173 4.58 21.77 -17.65
N GLY A 174 5.37 20.76 -18.02
CA GLY A 174 6.74 20.59 -17.51
C GLY A 174 6.85 20.04 -16.07
N HIS A 175 5.75 19.87 -15.38
CA HIS A 175 5.71 19.23 -14.05
C HIS A 175 5.64 17.70 -14.19
N PRO A 176 6.17 16.91 -13.24
CA PRO A 176 6.05 15.44 -13.26
C PRO A 176 4.62 14.91 -13.44
N TYR A 177 3.60 15.62 -12.96
CA TYR A 177 2.20 15.24 -13.14
C TYR A 177 1.72 15.25 -14.60
N SER A 178 2.41 15.94 -15.49
CA SER A 178 2.11 15.87 -16.93
C SER A 178 2.56 14.55 -17.57
N ARG A 179 3.40 13.77 -16.88
CA ARG A 179 3.88 12.47 -17.36
C ARG A 179 2.84 11.36 -17.13
N PRO A 180 2.74 10.34 -18.00
CA PRO A 180 1.83 9.22 -17.76
C PRO A 180 2.31 8.34 -16.60
N LEU A 181 1.42 8.08 -15.64
CA LEU A 181 1.71 7.18 -14.50
C LEU A 181 2.06 5.77 -14.99
N ASP A 182 1.36 5.29 -16.00
CA ASP A 182 1.54 3.95 -16.57
C ASP A 182 2.70 3.88 -17.58
N GLY A 183 3.36 5.01 -17.86
CA GLY A 183 4.39 5.12 -18.88
C GLY A 183 3.82 5.19 -20.29
N THR A 184 4.70 4.95 -21.26
CA THR A 184 4.39 4.77 -22.69
C THR A 184 4.97 3.44 -23.17
N PRO A 185 4.60 2.93 -24.35
CA PRO A 185 5.23 1.74 -24.90
C PRO A 185 6.75 1.85 -24.97
N GLU A 186 7.29 3.02 -25.32
CA GLU A 186 8.72 3.28 -25.45
C GLU A 186 9.40 3.28 -24.07
N THR A 187 8.81 3.94 -23.06
CA THR A 187 9.39 4.01 -21.72
C THR A 187 9.31 2.67 -21.02
N LEU A 188 8.18 1.91 -21.13
CA LEU A 188 8.07 0.56 -20.59
C LEU A 188 9.08 -0.40 -21.20
N ALA A 189 9.33 -0.31 -22.52
CA ALA A 189 10.36 -1.12 -23.18
C ALA A 189 11.77 -0.77 -22.72
N ALA A 190 12.01 0.46 -22.28
CA ALA A 190 13.30 0.95 -21.84
C ALA A 190 13.60 0.65 -20.37
N ILE A 191 12.59 0.34 -19.51
CA ILE A 191 12.80 0.02 -18.09
C ILE A 191 13.60 -1.27 -17.96
N THR A 192 14.68 -1.21 -17.20
CA THR A 192 15.54 -2.34 -16.88
C THR A 192 15.27 -2.87 -15.48
N THR A 193 15.75 -4.08 -15.18
CA THR A 193 15.68 -4.67 -13.82
C THR A 193 16.43 -3.80 -12.80
N ASP A 194 17.50 -3.12 -13.22
CA ASP A 194 18.23 -2.21 -12.34
C ASP A 194 17.40 -0.96 -12.02
N ASP A 195 16.60 -0.43 -12.97
CA ASP A 195 15.67 0.67 -12.70
C ASP A 195 14.62 0.28 -11.65
N LEU A 196 14.14 -0.99 -11.67
CA LEU A 196 13.20 -1.51 -10.67
C LEU A 196 13.85 -1.60 -9.28
N ARG A 197 15.08 -2.13 -9.20
CA ARG A 197 15.85 -2.20 -7.94
C ARG A 197 16.18 -0.81 -7.40
N ASP A 198 16.59 0.10 -8.27
CA ASP A 198 16.86 1.50 -7.91
C ASP A 198 15.64 2.18 -7.32
N PHE A 199 14.45 1.95 -7.90
CA PHE A 199 13.20 2.48 -7.38
C PHE A 199 12.93 1.98 -5.95
N VAL A 200 13.03 0.66 -5.72
CA VAL A 200 12.83 0.07 -4.38
C VAL A 200 13.81 0.67 -3.38
N ALA A 201 15.09 0.73 -3.72
CA ALA A 201 16.13 1.26 -2.83
C ALA A 201 15.97 2.76 -2.53
N ALA A 202 15.47 3.54 -3.49
CA ALA A 202 15.32 4.98 -3.36
C ALA A 202 14.02 5.40 -2.69
N GLN A 203 12.91 4.68 -2.92
CA GLN A 203 11.57 5.12 -2.53
C GLN A 203 11.03 4.39 -1.30
N LEU A 204 11.38 3.11 -1.09
CA LEU A 204 10.91 2.36 0.06
C LEU A 204 11.83 2.58 1.27
N ALA A 205 11.73 3.75 1.89
CA ALA A 205 12.56 4.14 3.03
C ALA A 205 11.71 4.46 4.27
N ARG A 206 12.31 4.31 5.46
CA ARG A 206 11.59 4.46 6.74
C ARG A 206 11.15 5.87 7.03
N ASP A 207 11.91 6.90 6.60
CA ASP A 207 11.57 8.31 6.79
C ASP A 207 10.38 8.80 5.92
N GLN A 208 9.96 7.99 4.96
CA GLN A 208 8.84 8.26 4.05
C GLN A 208 7.64 7.35 4.30
N LEU A 209 7.69 6.48 5.32
CA LEU A 209 6.75 5.40 5.56
C LEU A 209 5.66 5.82 6.57
N TYR A 210 4.41 5.54 6.20
CA TYR A 210 3.22 5.66 7.03
C TYR A 210 2.52 4.31 7.09
N ILE A 211 2.19 3.84 8.31
CA ILE A 211 1.59 2.52 8.51
C ILE A 211 0.29 2.67 9.27
N GLY A 212 -0.77 2.06 8.75
CA GLY A 212 -2.04 1.87 9.44
C GLY A 212 -2.35 0.39 9.57
N VAL A 213 -2.80 -0.04 10.75
CA VAL A 213 -3.13 -1.42 11.06
C VAL A 213 -4.50 -1.49 11.73
N VAL A 214 -5.32 -2.43 11.31
CA VAL A 214 -6.62 -2.71 11.90
C VAL A 214 -6.77 -4.23 12.03
N GLY A 215 -7.19 -4.71 13.21
CA GLY A 215 -7.51 -6.12 13.38
C GLY A 215 -7.07 -6.70 14.72
N ASP A 216 -7.01 -8.03 14.74
CA ASP A 216 -6.76 -8.82 15.93
C ASP A 216 -5.25 -8.93 16.22
N ILE A 217 -4.70 -7.87 16.78
CA ILE A 217 -3.30 -7.77 17.21
C ILE A 217 -3.17 -6.75 18.35
N THR A 218 -2.29 -7.04 19.31
CA THR A 218 -1.96 -6.09 20.39
C THR A 218 -0.84 -5.12 19.98
N PRO A 219 -0.75 -3.93 20.63
CA PRO A 219 0.32 -2.97 20.38
C PRO A 219 1.74 -3.56 20.55
N GLU A 220 1.96 -4.42 21.56
CA GLU A 220 3.25 -5.05 21.82
C GLU A 220 3.65 -6.00 20.70
N ARG A 221 2.69 -6.81 20.22
CA ARG A 221 2.92 -7.75 19.13
C ARG A 221 3.21 -6.99 17.83
N LEU A 222 2.41 -5.97 17.53
CA LEU A 222 2.63 -5.12 16.37
C LEU A 222 4.00 -4.45 16.42
N SER A 223 4.40 -3.90 17.57
CA SER A 223 5.69 -3.25 17.75
C SER A 223 6.87 -4.13 17.33
N ALA A 224 6.85 -5.43 17.73
CA ALA A 224 7.88 -6.39 17.35
C ALA A 224 7.89 -6.68 15.83
N LEU A 225 6.69 -6.84 15.23
CA LEU A 225 6.54 -7.10 13.80
C LEU A 225 6.96 -5.90 12.94
N LEU A 226 6.73 -4.66 13.41
CA LEU A 226 7.18 -3.46 12.71
C LEU A 226 8.71 -3.47 12.53
N ASP A 227 9.46 -3.78 13.57
CA ASP A 227 10.93 -3.82 13.51
C ASP A 227 11.44 -4.96 12.61
N SER A 228 10.85 -6.16 12.75
CA SER A 228 11.27 -7.30 11.92
C SER A 228 10.97 -7.08 10.44
N THR A 229 9.84 -6.43 10.11
CA THR A 229 9.38 -6.26 8.72
C THR A 229 10.04 -5.07 8.03
N PHE A 230 10.04 -3.91 8.68
CA PHE A 230 10.45 -2.64 8.05
C PHE A 230 11.83 -2.17 8.49
N GLY A 231 12.43 -2.77 9.52
CA GLY A 231 13.73 -2.38 10.05
C GLY A 231 14.88 -2.51 9.05
N GLY A 232 14.77 -3.45 8.08
CA GLY A 232 15.73 -3.66 7.01
C GLY A 232 15.69 -2.62 5.88
N LEU A 233 14.65 -1.77 5.83
CA LEU A 233 14.55 -0.70 4.83
C LEU A 233 15.59 0.41 5.09
N PRO A 234 16.05 1.12 4.03
CA PRO A 234 16.89 2.31 4.18
C PRO A 234 16.30 3.30 5.19
N ALA A 235 17.15 3.91 6.01
CA ALA A 235 16.69 4.89 6.99
C ALA A 235 16.15 6.17 6.32
N ARG A 236 16.70 6.51 5.15
CA ARG A 236 16.32 7.69 4.35
C ARG A 236 16.19 7.31 2.89
N GLY A 237 15.10 7.80 2.28
CA GLY A 237 14.84 7.69 0.87
C GLY A 237 15.49 8.80 0.04
N ALA A 238 15.24 8.75 -1.28
CA ALA A 238 15.60 9.86 -2.16
C ALA A 238 14.90 11.15 -1.71
N PRO A 239 15.55 12.32 -1.84
CA PRO A 239 14.93 13.60 -1.51
C PRO A 239 13.65 13.78 -2.34
N ILE A 240 12.57 14.16 -1.65
CA ILE A 240 11.32 14.55 -2.31
C ILE A 240 11.41 16.05 -2.54
N GLU A 241 11.78 16.43 -3.77
CA GLU A 241 11.71 17.84 -4.19
C GLU A 241 10.23 18.24 -4.30
N THR A 242 9.86 19.29 -3.53
CA THR A 242 8.50 19.87 -3.51
C THR A 242 8.39 21.03 -4.47
#